data_b4a458c55475a8871d26fb6ecc220d77
#
_entry.id   b4a458c55475a8871d26fb6ecc220d77
#
_cell.length_a   1.000
_cell.length_b   1.000
_cell.length_c   1.000
_cell.angle_alpha   90.00
_cell.angle_beta   90.00
_cell.angle_gamma   90.00
#
_symmetry.space_group_name_H-M   'P 1'
#
loop_
_entity.id
_entity.type
_entity.pdbx_description
1 polymer ?
#
loop_
_entity_poly.entity_id
_entity_poly.type
_entity_poly.pdbx_seq_one_letter_code
_entity_poly.pdbx_strand_id
1 'polypeptide(L)'
;YEILIGLVGSEMCIRDRKMADLSDGIIALPGGCGTLEELLEIITWKQLGLYLNPIVILNINGFFDPLLEMLEKAIDENFMRRQHGDIWKVAQTPEEAVQLLYETPVWDISIRKFAAI
;
A
#
# COMPACT_ATOMS: atom_id res chain seq x y z
N TYR A 1 11.71 -7.57 11.39
CA TYR A 1 10.59 -7.17 10.53
C TYR A 1 10.46 -5.66 10.52
N GLU A 2 10.78 -5.06 9.39
CA GLU A 2 10.70 -3.61 9.23
C GLU A 2 9.31 -3.20 8.76
N ILE A 3 8.74 -2.19 9.42
CA ILE A 3 7.43 -1.65 9.06
C ILE A 3 7.61 -0.18 8.74
N LEU A 4 7.15 0.23 7.55
CA LEU A 4 7.19 1.61 7.14
C LEU A 4 5.96 2.35 7.62
N ILE A 5 6.16 3.44 8.34
CA ILE A 5 5.10 4.33 8.80
C ILE A 5 5.34 5.69 8.16
N GLY A 6 4.25 6.35 7.76
CA GLY A 6 4.26 7.53 6.94
C GLY A 6 5.24 8.64 7.30
N LEU A 7 6.00 9.07 6.30
CA LEU A 7 6.90 10.21 6.33
C LEU A 7 6.46 11.19 5.24
N VAL A 8 6.81 12.46 5.38
CA VAL A 8 6.34 13.51 4.48
C VAL A 8 7.51 14.34 3.95
N GLY A 9 7.39 14.82 2.72
CA GLY A 9 8.32 15.76 2.12
C GLY A 9 9.14 15.18 0.99
N SER A 10 9.58 16.05 0.08
CA SER A 10 10.32 15.62 -1.11
C SER A 10 11.66 14.97 -0.79
N GLU A 11 12.32 15.43 0.27
CA GLU A 11 13.56 14.81 0.70
C GLU A 11 13.37 13.40 1.23
N MET A 12 12.14 13.09 1.60
CA MET A 12 11.78 11.77 2.11
C MET A 12 11.70 10.72 1.02
N CYS A 13 11.58 11.11 -0.26
CA CYS A 13 11.45 10.14 -1.34
C CYS A 13 12.63 9.15 -1.38
N ILE A 14 13.85 9.63 -1.22
CA ILE A 14 15.03 8.75 -1.20
C ILE A 14 15.02 7.88 0.05
N ARG A 15 14.69 8.48 1.19
CA ARG A 15 14.61 7.75 2.44
C ARG A 15 13.51 6.71 2.40
N ASP A 16 12.34 7.07 1.87
CA ASP A 16 11.20 6.18 1.76
C ASP A 16 11.53 4.98 0.89
N ARG A 17 12.22 5.21 -0.22
CA ARG A 17 12.63 4.12 -1.10
C ARG A 17 13.58 3.17 -0.39
N LYS A 18 14.54 3.73 0.35
CA LYS A 18 15.49 2.91 1.10
C LYS A 18 14.79 2.11 2.19
N MET A 19 13.86 2.74 2.90
CA MET A 19 13.10 2.05 3.94
C MET A 19 12.23 0.96 3.33
N ALA A 20 11.60 1.23 2.19
CA ALA A 20 10.80 0.23 1.50
C ALA A 20 11.64 -0.95 1.05
N ASP A 21 12.84 -0.69 0.53
CA ASP A 21 13.75 -1.76 0.09
C ASP A 21 14.20 -2.64 1.26
N LEU A 22 14.26 -2.09 2.48
CA LEU A 22 14.67 -2.81 3.67
C LEU A 22 13.50 -3.46 4.43
N SER A 23 12.27 -3.10 4.09
CA SER A 23 11.12 -3.60 4.82
C SER A 23 10.56 -4.88 4.21
N ASP A 24 10.02 -5.75 5.06
CA ASP A 24 9.36 -6.98 4.65
C ASP A 24 7.86 -6.79 4.46
N GLY A 25 7.35 -5.64 4.84
CA GLY A 25 5.94 -5.29 4.67
C GLY A 25 5.66 -3.91 5.24
N ILE A 26 4.46 -3.41 4.95
CA ILE A 26 4.05 -2.07 5.33
C ILE A 26 2.65 -2.12 5.91
N ILE A 27 2.47 -1.44 7.06
CA ILE A 27 1.15 -1.24 7.64
C ILE A 27 0.88 0.27 7.63
N ALA A 28 -0.21 0.67 6.97
CA ALA A 28 -0.65 2.05 6.98
C ALA A 28 -1.56 2.27 8.18
N LEU A 29 -1.17 3.16 9.06
CA LEU A 29 -1.96 3.53 10.25
C LEU A 29 -2.82 4.74 9.92
N PRO A 30 -3.96 4.91 10.65
CA PRO A 30 -4.74 6.14 10.50
C PRO A 30 -3.86 7.37 10.67
N GLY A 31 -3.98 8.33 9.78
CA GLY A 31 -3.16 9.53 9.80
C GLY A 31 -3.63 10.55 8.78
N GLY A 32 -2.85 11.57 8.57
CA GLY A 32 -3.19 12.67 7.69
C GLY A 32 -2.58 12.55 6.30
N CYS A 33 -2.33 13.72 5.69
CA CYS A 33 -1.84 13.78 4.31
C CYS A 33 -0.50 13.08 4.12
N GLY A 34 0.39 13.13 5.13
CA GLY A 34 1.67 12.45 5.02
C GLY A 34 1.54 10.94 4.89
N THR A 35 0.65 10.36 5.69
CA THR A 35 0.37 8.93 5.62
C THR A 35 -0.22 8.56 4.27
N LEU A 36 -1.17 9.37 3.77
CA LEU A 36 -1.80 9.12 2.48
C LEU A 36 -0.79 9.24 1.34
N GLU A 37 0.08 10.24 1.41
CA GLU A 37 1.11 10.43 0.39
C GLU A 37 2.00 9.20 0.27
N GLU A 38 2.50 8.70 1.40
CA GLU A 38 3.36 7.53 1.38
C GLU A 38 2.64 6.26 1.00
N LEU A 39 1.40 6.09 1.49
CA LEU A 39 0.61 4.92 1.15
C LEU A 39 0.37 4.84 -0.35
N LEU A 40 -0.05 5.95 -0.97
CA LEU A 40 -0.32 5.97 -2.40
C LEU A 40 0.96 5.81 -3.20
N GLU A 41 2.08 6.35 -2.73
CA GLU A 41 3.37 6.17 -3.38
C GLU A 41 3.79 4.71 -3.38
N ILE A 42 3.69 4.03 -2.24
CA ILE A 42 4.09 2.62 -2.18
C ILE A 42 3.16 1.72 -2.98
N ILE A 43 1.87 2.07 -3.05
CA ILE A 43 0.92 1.37 -3.90
C ILE A 43 1.35 1.52 -5.37
N THR A 44 1.73 2.72 -5.77
CA THR A 44 2.22 2.97 -7.12
C THR A 44 3.48 2.16 -7.43
N TRP A 45 4.42 2.11 -6.49
CA TRP A 45 5.64 1.32 -6.66
C TRP A 45 5.32 -0.17 -6.81
N LYS A 46 4.35 -0.66 -6.04
CA LYS A 46 3.95 -2.07 -6.15
C LYS A 46 3.26 -2.33 -7.49
N GLN A 47 2.46 -1.38 -7.96
CA GLN A 47 1.83 -1.43 -9.27
C GLN A 47 2.86 -1.52 -10.39
N LEU A 48 3.98 -0.82 -10.23
CA LEU A 48 5.08 -0.81 -11.19
C LEU A 48 6.06 -1.97 -11.02
N GLY A 49 5.89 -2.79 -10.01
CA GLY A 49 6.81 -3.89 -9.72
C GLY A 49 8.08 -3.48 -9.01
N LEU A 50 8.10 -2.26 -8.44
CA LEU A 50 9.25 -1.74 -7.72
C LEU A 50 9.24 -2.12 -6.23
N TYR A 51 8.12 -2.58 -5.73
CA TYR A 51 7.97 -3.07 -4.38
C TYR A 51 7.01 -4.26 -4.41
N LEU A 52 7.41 -5.40 -3.90
CA LEU A 52 6.63 -6.62 -4.06
C LEU A 52 6.08 -7.19 -2.74
N ASN A 53 6.48 -6.61 -1.62
CA ASN A 53 6.09 -7.10 -0.31
C ASN A 53 4.67 -6.65 0.09
N PRO A 54 4.07 -7.27 1.11
CA PRO A 54 2.70 -6.97 1.50
C PRO A 54 2.49 -5.53 1.96
N ILE A 55 1.33 -4.98 1.63
CA ILE A 55 0.86 -3.68 2.10
C ILE A 55 -0.47 -3.93 2.80
N VAL A 56 -0.57 -3.55 4.07
CA VAL A 56 -1.80 -3.71 4.84
C VAL A 56 -2.29 -2.35 5.29
N ILE A 57 -3.56 -2.07 5.09
CA ILE A 57 -4.22 -0.85 5.55
C ILE A 57 -4.96 -1.19 6.83
N LEU A 58 -4.54 -0.58 7.93
CA LEU A 58 -5.21 -0.78 9.22
C LEU A 58 -6.40 0.17 9.31
N ASN A 59 -7.58 -0.37 9.02
CA ASN A 59 -8.81 0.40 8.89
C ASN A 59 -9.62 0.38 10.20
N ILE A 60 -9.15 1.12 11.20
CA ILE A 60 -9.81 1.19 12.50
C ILE A 60 -11.02 2.12 12.39
N ASN A 61 -12.18 1.63 12.81
CA ASN A 61 -13.43 2.39 12.81
C ASN A 61 -13.78 3.00 11.45
N GLY A 62 -13.38 2.33 10.37
CA GLY A 62 -13.69 2.81 9.02
C GLY A 62 -12.95 4.06 8.61
N PHE A 63 -11.82 4.37 9.26
CA PHE A 63 -11.07 5.58 8.96
C PHE A 63 -10.70 5.69 7.48
N PHE A 64 -10.30 4.58 6.86
CA PHE A 64 -9.87 4.55 5.47
C PHE A 64 -11.00 4.23 4.48
N ASP A 65 -12.26 4.09 4.95
CA ASP A 65 -13.36 3.76 4.04
C ASP A 65 -13.45 4.71 2.84
N PRO A 66 -13.38 6.04 3.01
CA PRO A 66 -13.44 6.94 1.85
C PRO A 66 -12.29 6.72 0.87
N LEU A 67 -11.09 6.43 1.36
CA LEU A 67 -9.95 6.15 0.49
C LEU A 67 -10.17 4.86 -0.30
N LEU A 68 -10.64 3.82 0.39
CA LEU A 68 -10.89 2.53 -0.26
C LEU A 68 -12.00 2.66 -1.31
N GLU A 69 -13.02 3.46 -1.04
CA GLU A 69 -14.06 3.75 -2.02
C GLU A 69 -13.49 4.47 -3.23
N MET A 70 -12.59 5.44 -3.01
CA MET A 70 -11.96 6.16 -4.10
C MET A 70 -11.12 5.24 -4.97
N LEU A 71 -10.35 4.35 -4.35
CA LEU A 71 -9.54 3.38 -5.09
C LEU A 71 -10.41 2.41 -5.89
N GLU A 72 -11.51 1.95 -5.29
CA GLU A 72 -12.44 1.06 -5.99
C GLU A 72 -13.07 1.76 -7.18
N LYS A 73 -13.41 3.04 -7.03
CA LYS A 73 -13.96 3.83 -8.12
C LYS A 73 -12.94 3.99 -9.25
N ALA A 74 -11.67 4.20 -8.90
CA ALA A 74 -10.61 4.29 -9.90
C ALA A 74 -10.50 2.99 -10.70
N ILE A 75 -10.66 1.85 -10.04
CA ILE A 75 -10.66 0.55 -10.71
C ILE A 75 -11.89 0.42 -11.60
N ASP A 76 -13.06 0.76 -11.10
CA ASP A 76 -14.32 0.64 -11.85
C ASP A 76 -14.33 1.53 -13.10
N GLU A 77 -13.68 2.68 -13.03
CA GLU A 77 -13.62 3.60 -14.17
C GLU A 77 -12.38 3.40 -15.04
N ASN A 78 -11.67 2.30 -14.84
CA ASN A 78 -10.52 1.87 -15.65
C ASN A 78 -9.27 2.76 -15.54
N PHE A 79 -9.15 3.53 -14.47
CA PHE A 79 -7.90 4.23 -14.16
C PHE A 79 -6.89 3.29 -13.53
N MET A 80 -7.36 2.19 -12.96
CA MET A 80 -6.54 1.10 -12.45
C MET A 80 -7.14 -0.21 -12.92
N ARG A 81 -6.34 -1.26 -13.01
CA ARG A 81 -6.84 -2.57 -13.38
C ARG A 81 -7.40 -3.32 -12.18
N ARG A 82 -8.31 -4.26 -12.42
CA ARG A 82 -8.97 -5.01 -11.34
C ARG A 82 -7.95 -5.76 -10.47
N GLN A 83 -6.91 -6.33 -11.06
CA GLN A 83 -5.89 -7.03 -10.29
C GLN A 83 -5.11 -6.10 -9.36
N HIS A 84 -5.08 -4.79 -9.62
CA HIS A 84 -4.44 -3.84 -8.72
C HIS A 84 -5.18 -3.72 -7.39
N GLY A 85 -6.43 -4.15 -7.32
CA GLY A 85 -7.18 -4.19 -6.06
C GLY A 85 -6.60 -5.18 -5.05
N ASP A 86 -5.73 -6.08 -5.48
CA ASP A 86 -5.07 -7.04 -4.60
C ASP A 86 -3.73 -6.52 -4.04
N ILE A 87 -3.31 -5.31 -4.45
CA ILE A 87 -2.05 -4.74 -3.99
C ILE A 87 -2.06 -4.53 -2.47
N TRP A 88 -3.19 -4.12 -1.92
CA TRP A 88 -3.33 -3.87 -0.50
C TRP A 88 -4.31 -4.85 0.11
N LYS A 89 -4.12 -5.12 1.42
CA LYS A 89 -5.06 -5.88 2.23
C LYS A 89 -5.58 -4.94 3.32
N VAL A 90 -6.76 -5.22 3.82
CA VAL A 90 -7.40 -4.37 4.83
C VAL A 90 -7.57 -5.17 6.12
N ALA A 91 -7.12 -4.59 7.23
CA ALA A 91 -7.25 -5.17 8.57
C ALA A 91 -8.07 -4.24 9.47
N GLN A 92 -8.81 -4.83 10.38
CA GLN A 92 -9.63 -4.09 11.32
C GLN A 92 -8.96 -3.91 12.68
N THR A 93 -7.98 -4.74 12.99
CA THR A 93 -7.24 -4.71 14.25
C THR A 93 -5.75 -4.82 13.99
N PRO A 94 -4.91 -4.32 14.94
CA PRO A 94 -3.46 -4.46 14.79
C PRO A 94 -3.02 -5.93 14.67
N GLU A 95 -3.66 -6.82 15.39
CA GLU A 95 -3.33 -8.24 15.36
C GLU A 95 -3.60 -8.83 13.97
N GLU A 96 -4.74 -8.48 13.38
CA GLU A 96 -5.07 -8.91 12.04
C GLU A 96 -4.08 -8.35 11.01
N ALA A 97 -3.66 -7.10 11.20
CA ALA A 97 -2.70 -6.48 10.30
C ALA A 97 -1.38 -7.23 10.27
N VAL A 98 -0.86 -7.59 11.45
CA VAL A 98 0.38 -8.37 11.54
C VAL A 98 0.20 -9.75 10.91
N GLN A 99 -0.93 -10.39 11.17
CA GLN A 99 -1.22 -11.69 10.60
C GLN A 99 -1.24 -11.63 9.07
N LEU A 100 -1.87 -10.61 8.50
CA LEU A 100 -1.93 -10.44 7.05
C LEU A 100 -0.56 -10.19 6.44
N LEU A 101 0.34 -9.52 7.16
CA LEU A 101 1.70 -9.34 6.68
C LEU A 101 2.41 -10.68 6.48
N TYR A 102 2.21 -11.61 7.41
CA TYR A 102 2.85 -12.92 7.31
C TYR A 102 2.17 -13.84 6.29
N GLU A 103 0.87 -13.71 6.12
CA GLU A 103 0.10 -14.60 5.25
C GLU A 103 0.07 -14.18 3.78
N THR A 104 0.25 -12.88 3.50
CA THR A 104 0.14 -12.39 2.14
C THR A 104 1.41 -12.72 1.35
N PRO A 105 1.28 -13.39 0.19
CA PRO A 105 2.45 -13.74 -0.62
C PRO A 105 3.07 -12.52 -1.28
N VAL A 106 4.31 -12.69 -1.72
CA VAL A 106 5.01 -11.69 -2.50
C VAL A 106 4.26 -11.47 -3.82
N TRP A 107 4.15 -10.21 -4.22
CA TRP A 107 3.45 -9.81 -5.44
C TRP A 107 4.17 -10.33 -6.69
N ASP A 108 3.39 -10.79 -7.66
CA ASP A 108 3.94 -11.26 -8.92
C ASP A 108 4.37 -10.06 -9.78
N ILE A 109 5.65 -9.97 -10.07
CA ILE A 109 6.21 -8.86 -10.83
C ILE A 109 5.61 -8.75 -12.25
N SER A 110 5.08 -9.85 -12.80
CA SER A 110 4.48 -9.81 -14.13
C SER A 110 3.26 -8.87 -14.18
N ILE A 111 2.63 -8.60 -13.05
CA ILE A 111 1.48 -7.70 -12.96
C ILE A 111 1.83 -6.28 -13.38
N ARG A 112 3.09 -5.86 -13.25
CA ARG A 112 3.51 -4.51 -13.66
C ARG A 112 3.22 -4.22 -15.12
N LYS A 113 3.15 -5.26 -15.97
CA LYS A 113 2.87 -5.10 -17.40
C LYS A 113 1.49 -4.51 -17.65
N PHE A 114 0.62 -4.58 -16.65
CA PHE A 114 -0.73 -4.07 -16.72
C PHE A 114 -0.89 -2.76 -15.96
N ALA A 115 0.21 -2.18 -15.47
CA ALA A 115 0.14 -0.92 -14.76
C ALA A 115 -0.31 0.17 -15.72
N ALA A 116 -1.39 0.86 -15.36
CA ALA A 116 -1.94 1.95 -16.13
C ALA A 116 -1.48 3.24 -15.46
N ILE A 117 -0.54 3.90 -16.05
CA ILE A 117 -0.03 5.17 -15.52
C ILE A 117 -0.21 6.26 -16.54
#